data_500976a9345958bfc198e5e3f69b9f01
#
_entry.id   500976a9345958bfc198e5e3f69b9f01
#
_cell.length_a   1.000
_cell.length_b   1.000
_cell.length_c   1.000
_cell.angle_alpha   90.00
_cell.angle_beta   90.00
_cell.angle_gamma   90.00
#
_symmetry.space_group_name_H-M   'P 1'
#
loop_
_entity.id
_entity.type
_entity.pdbx_description
1 polymer ?
#
loop_
_entity_poly.entity_id
_entity_poly.type
_entity_poly.pdbx_seq_one_letter_code
_entity_poly.pdbx_strand_id
1 'polypeptide(L)'
;DNIVLNTEIEFEHGGVANESGVAAGGEVILEFMYLDFLLNKHANIRVGNFLMPMGLINERHEPTLFTTVQRPDTAKYIIPTTWHESGVMVYGDIIDNLSYKVAGVSALQTRVTGSSWIRDGRGGSFKQTDPNLGVVARLDYTGVNGLLVGTSAYYAPSANKYNSETTIIDAHLDYKLSGARIYGTYAQVSRSNARDIATNAVEGAQGGYVNLSYDLLSLTSSTNSLPVFVQYESMNPEEKRVDGTSGDSTDTTTIGINYFPHEQVVLKLDYAMKSVGATDTDTASISMGFIF
;
A
#
# COMPACT_ATOMS: atom_id res chain seq x y z
N ASP A 1 25.24 14.23 -12.05
CA ASP A 1 25.33 14.18 -10.59
C ASP A 1 24.83 12.84 -10.11
N ASN A 2 25.52 12.23 -9.14
CA ASN A 2 25.21 10.89 -8.64
C ASN A 2 24.39 10.94 -7.33
N ILE A 3 23.93 12.12 -6.92
CA ILE A 3 23.09 12.30 -5.74
C ILE A 3 21.83 13.03 -6.16
N VAL A 4 20.68 12.44 -5.83
CA VAL A 4 19.34 12.99 -6.14
C VAL A 4 18.58 13.17 -4.83
N LEU A 5 18.05 14.36 -4.59
CA LEU A 5 17.05 14.60 -3.53
C LEU A 5 15.66 14.37 -4.11
N ASN A 6 14.88 13.53 -3.46
CA ASN A 6 13.45 13.36 -3.74
C ASN A 6 12.65 13.77 -2.52
N THR A 7 11.55 14.49 -2.74
CA THR A 7 10.64 14.90 -1.68
C THR A 7 9.23 15.04 -2.22
N GLU A 8 8.26 14.65 -1.42
CA GLU A 8 6.84 14.86 -1.67
C GLU A 8 6.17 15.45 -0.44
N ILE A 9 5.44 16.55 -0.66
CA ILE A 9 4.65 17.23 0.37
C ILE A 9 3.20 17.10 -0.04
N GLU A 10 2.41 16.43 0.78
CA GLU A 10 0.98 16.20 0.59
C GLU A 10 0.16 17.23 1.38
N PHE A 11 -0.83 17.81 0.72
CA PHE A 11 -1.85 18.65 1.35
C PHE A 11 -3.15 17.86 1.40
N GLU A 12 -3.47 17.31 2.55
CA GLU A 12 -4.71 16.56 2.74
C GLU A 12 -5.82 17.43 3.33
N HIS A 13 -7.06 17.10 2.97
CA HIS A 13 -8.27 17.71 3.52
C HIS A 13 -8.25 19.26 3.47
N GLY A 14 -7.75 19.83 2.37
CA GLY A 14 -7.68 21.27 2.16
C GLY A 14 -9.06 21.90 2.33
N GLY A 15 -9.44 22.22 3.57
CA GLY A 15 -10.71 22.74 3.97
C GLY A 15 -10.66 24.24 4.25
N VAL A 16 -11.78 24.90 4.04
CA VAL A 16 -12.01 26.25 4.51
C VAL A 16 -12.22 26.21 6.02
N ALA A 17 -11.52 27.06 6.78
CA ALA A 17 -11.79 27.23 8.19
C ALA A 17 -13.28 27.56 8.40
N ASN A 18 -13.95 26.86 9.33
CA ASN A 18 -15.32 27.20 9.65
C ASN A 18 -15.38 28.59 10.33
N GLU A 19 -16.53 29.24 10.25
CA GLU A 19 -16.75 30.60 10.79
C GLU A 19 -16.50 30.70 12.32
N SER A 20 -16.40 29.57 13.02
CA SER A 20 -16.11 29.52 14.47
C SER A 20 -14.60 29.54 14.78
N GLY A 21 -13.71 29.64 13.77
CA GLY A 21 -12.25 29.71 13.97
C GLY A 21 -11.63 28.38 14.43
N VAL A 22 -12.40 27.31 14.52
CA VAL A 22 -11.88 25.95 14.69
C VAL A 22 -11.46 25.47 13.31
N ALA A 23 -10.15 25.31 13.09
CA ALA A 23 -9.63 24.74 11.87
C ALA A 23 -10.33 23.40 11.63
N ALA A 24 -11.15 23.31 10.59
CA ALA A 24 -11.48 22.04 9.97
C ALA A 24 -10.18 21.60 9.31
N GLY A 25 -9.37 20.85 10.04
CA GLY A 25 -7.97 20.69 9.80
C GLY A 25 -7.65 20.07 8.46
N GLY A 26 -7.06 20.87 7.58
CA GLY A 26 -6.18 20.35 6.55
C GLY A 26 -4.86 19.93 7.19
N GLU A 27 -4.25 18.88 6.66
CA GLU A 27 -2.92 18.43 7.07
C GLU A 27 -1.91 18.74 5.96
N VAL A 28 -0.70 19.10 6.37
CA VAL A 28 0.46 19.14 5.48
C VAL A 28 1.41 18.05 5.95
N ILE A 29 1.61 17.05 5.10
CA ILE A 29 2.39 15.86 5.42
C ILE A 29 3.61 15.83 4.52
N LEU A 30 4.78 15.57 5.10
CA LEU A 30 5.96 15.17 4.36
C LEU A 30 5.84 13.64 4.14
N GLU A 31 5.37 13.23 2.97
CA GLU A 31 5.18 11.82 2.67
C GLU A 31 6.51 11.09 2.50
N PHE A 32 7.44 11.69 1.76
CA PHE A 32 8.81 11.22 1.74
C PHE A 32 9.81 12.37 1.54
N MET A 33 11.03 12.15 2.03
CA MET A 33 12.19 12.98 1.78
C MET A 33 13.45 12.14 1.96
N TYR A 34 14.19 11.93 0.87
CA TYR A 34 15.38 11.09 0.89
C TYR A 34 16.42 11.52 -0.13
N LEU A 35 17.65 11.10 0.10
CA LEU A 35 18.75 11.19 -0.84
C LEU A 35 19.01 9.82 -1.46
N ASP A 36 19.05 9.76 -2.80
CA ASP A 36 19.54 8.63 -3.57
C ASP A 36 20.99 8.88 -3.98
N PHE A 37 21.87 7.95 -3.63
CA PHE A 37 23.24 7.87 -4.09
C PHE A 37 23.31 6.85 -5.22
N LEU A 38 23.34 7.33 -6.47
CA LEU A 38 23.34 6.51 -7.68
C LEU A 38 24.76 6.04 -7.97
N LEU A 39 25.10 4.82 -7.59
CA LEU A 39 26.46 4.27 -7.70
C LEU A 39 26.62 3.46 -9.00
N ASN A 40 25.74 2.50 -9.24
CA ASN A 40 25.75 1.67 -10.44
C ASN A 40 24.41 0.92 -10.60
N LYS A 41 24.26 0.18 -11.71
CA LYS A 41 23.05 -0.58 -12.02
C LYS A 41 22.67 -1.59 -10.92
N HIS A 42 23.67 -2.19 -10.26
CA HIS A 42 23.47 -3.30 -9.35
C HIS A 42 23.31 -2.88 -7.89
N ALA A 43 23.78 -1.68 -7.52
CA ALA A 43 23.70 -1.20 -6.15
C ALA A 43 23.65 0.32 -6.10
N ASN A 44 22.59 0.83 -5.49
CA ASN A 44 22.40 2.24 -5.15
C ASN A 44 22.00 2.32 -3.67
N ILE A 45 22.16 3.48 -3.07
CA ILE A 45 21.84 3.67 -1.65
C ILE A 45 20.85 4.81 -1.53
N ARG A 46 19.75 4.57 -0.79
CA ARG A 46 18.77 5.58 -0.40
C ARG A 46 18.82 5.80 1.09
N VAL A 47 18.82 7.06 1.53
CA VAL A 47 18.86 7.42 2.94
C VAL A 47 17.83 8.51 3.21
N GLY A 48 17.00 8.32 4.20
CA GLY A 48 15.96 9.29 4.61
C GLY A 48 14.64 8.63 4.93
N ASN A 49 13.56 9.40 4.79
CA ASN A 49 12.19 8.94 4.89
C ASN A 49 11.69 8.54 3.51
N PHE A 50 11.31 7.29 3.31
CA PHE A 50 10.87 6.75 2.02
C PHE A 50 9.70 5.78 2.17
N LEU A 51 8.93 5.65 1.09
CA LEU A 51 7.85 4.65 1.02
C LEU A 51 8.41 3.25 1.17
N MET A 52 7.77 2.47 2.04
CA MET A 52 8.14 1.07 2.27
C MET A 52 7.93 0.25 0.99
N PRO A 53 8.94 -0.52 0.54
CA PRO A 53 8.82 -1.32 -0.68
C PRO A 53 7.99 -2.59 -0.43
N MET A 54 6.71 -2.41 -0.07
CA MET A 54 5.77 -3.48 0.27
C MET A 54 4.55 -3.42 -0.65
N GLY A 55 4.13 -4.59 -1.15
CA GLY A 55 2.95 -4.72 -2.01
C GLY A 55 3.06 -3.98 -3.34
N LEU A 56 1.96 -3.94 -4.08
CA LEU A 56 1.89 -3.27 -5.38
C LEU A 56 1.58 -1.77 -5.26
N ILE A 57 0.67 -1.39 -4.33
CA ILE A 57 0.09 -0.05 -4.28
C ILE A 57 0.96 0.92 -3.48
N ASN A 58 1.67 0.50 -2.42
CA ASN A 58 2.34 1.44 -1.52
C ASN A 58 3.32 2.39 -2.23
N GLU A 59 4.16 1.89 -3.15
CA GLU A 59 5.05 2.71 -3.96
C GLU A 59 4.39 3.29 -5.22
N ARG A 60 3.11 2.96 -5.50
CA ARG A 60 2.34 3.32 -6.70
C ARG A 60 0.91 3.75 -6.33
N HIS A 61 0.78 4.56 -5.28
CA HIS A 61 -0.52 4.93 -4.72
C HIS A 61 -1.19 6.11 -5.43
N GLU A 62 -0.58 6.62 -6.49
CA GLU A 62 -1.13 7.68 -7.33
C GLU A 62 -2.48 7.27 -7.96
N PRO A 63 -3.44 8.18 -8.04
CA PRO A 63 -4.80 7.85 -8.50
C PRO A 63 -4.87 7.34 -9.93
N THR A 64 -3.89 7.63 -10.77
CA THR A 64 -3.81 7.13 -12.15
C THR A 64 -3.29 5.70 -12.27
N LEU A 65 -2.74 5.12 -11.21
CA LEU A 65 -2.03 3.83 -11.24
C LEU A 65 -2.89 2.63 -10.84
N PHE A 66 -4.03 2.86 -10.17
CA PHE A 66 -5.01 1.82 -9.83
C PHE A 66 -6.42 2.25 -10.28
N THR A 67 -7.36 1.30 -10.41
CA THR A 67 -8.65 1.56 -11.10
C THR A 67 -9.76 2.02 -10.17
N THR A 68 -9.86 1.47 -8.96
CA THR A 68 -10.91 1.83 -7.99
C THR A 68 -10.78 3.27 -7.49
N VAL A 69 -11.88 3.90 -7.09
CA VAL A 69 -11.83 5.24 -6.46
C VAL A 69 -11.09 5.17 -5.13
N GLN A 70 -11.46 4.22 -4.28
CA GLN A 70 -10.75 3.94 -3.04
C GLN A 70 -9.64 2.91 -3.28
N ARG A 71 -8.51 3.02 -2.58
CA ARG A 71 -7.48 1.97 -2.55
C ARG A 71 -8.09 0.69 -1.99
N PRO A 72 -7.69 -0.51 -2.48
CA PRO A 72 -8.13 -1.77 -1.90
C PRO A 72 -7.91 -1.81 -0.38
N ASP A 73 -8.86 -2.37 0.37
CA ASP A 73 -8.76 -2.45 1.83
C ASP A 73 -7.56 -3.28 2.29
N THR A 74 -7.17 -4.33 1.55
CA THR A 74 -5.92 -5.07 1.73
C THR A 74 -4.70 -4.15 1.68
N ALA A 75 -4.66 -3.25 0.70
CA ALA A 75 -3.59 -2.25 0.56
C ALA A 75 -3.73 -1.09 1.54
N LYS A 76 -4.77 -1.03 2.35
CA LYS A 76 -4.99 -0.01 3.36
C LYS A 76 -4.76 -0.54 4.78
N TYR A 77 -5.15 -1.79 5.06
CA TYR A 77 -5.18 -2.35 6.41
C TYR A 77 -4.16 -3.48 6.63
N ILE A 78 -3.82 -4.25 5.58
CA ILE A 78 -2.85 -5.36 5.67
C ILE A 78 -1.44 -4.89 5.24
N ILE A 79 -1.32 -4.22 4.09
CA ILE A 79 -0.11 -3.47 3.69
C ILE A 79 -0.49 -1.99 3.73
N PRO A 80 -0.25 -1.28 4.83
CA PRO A 80 -0.90 0.01 5.06
C PRO A 80 -0.32 1.10 4.15
N THR A 81 -0.92 1.32 2.98
CA THR A 81 -0.54 2.42 2.08
C THR A 81 -0.57 3.76 2.76
N THR A 82 0.06 4.58 2.28
CA THR A 82 1.15 5.52 2.38
C THR A 82 2.07 5.21 3.57
N TRP A 83 2.56 3.98 3.63
CA TRP A 83 3.51 3.57 4.65
C TRP A 83 4.91 4.01 4.25
N HIS A 84 5.42 4.96 4.97
CA HIS A 84 6.79 5.46 4.86
C HIS A 84 7.49 5.40 6.20
N GLU A 85 8.79 5.15 6.20
CA GLU A 85 9.62 5.09 7.39
C GLU A 85 11.02 5.64 7.10
N SER A 86 11.69 6.13 8.15
CA SER A 86 13.09 6.54 8.05
C SER A 86 14.01 5.34 8.07
N GLY A 87 15.03 5.36 7.21
CA GLY A 87 15.96 4.26 7.12
C GLY A 87 17.05 4.42 6.08
N VAL A 88 17.68 3.28 5.80
CA VAL A 88 18.69 3.13 4.73
C VAL A 88 18.28 1.93 3.87
N MET A 89 18.23 2.14 2.57
CA MET A 89 17.88 1.14 1.57
C MET A 89 19.06 0.94 0.60
N VAL A 90 19.34 -0.31 0.28
CA VAL A 90 20.17 -0.70 -0.87
C VAL A 90 19.25 -1.31 -1.92
N TYR A 91 19.39 -0.86 -3.16
CA TYR A 91 18.53 -1.31 -4.26
C TYR A 91 19.29 -1.34 -5.59
N GLY A 92 18.81 -2.13 -6.53
CA GLY A 92 19.39 -2.26 -7.85
C GLY A 92 18.90 -3.52 -8.59
N ASP A 93 19.58 -3.87 -9.67
CA ASP A 93 19.31 -5.08 -10.44
C ASP A 93 20.28 -6.20 -10.05
N ILE A 94 19.75 -7.39 -9.70
CA ILE A 94 20.56 -8.60 -9.53
C ILE A 94 21.08 -9.03 -10.90
N ILE A 95 20.18 -9.12 -11.86
CA ILE A 95 20.41 -9.37 -13.28
C ILE A 95 19.40 -8.52 -14.07
N ASP A 96 19.50 -8.53 -15.40
CA ASP A 96 18.50 -7.85 -16.25
C ASP A 96 17.09 -8.34 -15.91
N ASN A 97 16.17 -7.40 -15.74
CA ASN A 97 14.76 -7.63 -15.39
C ASN A 97 14.47 -8.27 -14.03
N LEU A 98 15.45 -8.43 -13.16
CA LEU A 98 15.26 -8.86 -11.78
C LEU A 98 15.88 -7.84 -10.84
N SER A 99 15.05 -7.02 -10.22
CA SER A 99 15.45 -5.97 -9.29
C SER A 99 15.20 -6.36 -7.82
N TYR A 100 15.97 -5.74 -6.94
CA TYR A 100 15.82 -5.93 -5.50
C TYR A 100 15.84 -4.59 -4.74
N LYS A 101 15.21 -4.60 -3.57
CA LYS A 101 15.31 -3.55 -2.55
C LYS A 101 15.45 -4.22 -1.19
N VAL A 102 16.40 -3.77 -0.37
CA VAL A 102 16.57 -4.23 1.02
C VAL A 102 16.83 -3.01 1.88
N ALA A 103 16.04 -2.83 2.94
CA ALA A 103 16.19 -1.68 3.83
C ALA A 103 16.13 -2.05 5.31
N GLY A 104 16.92 -1.33 6.11
CA GLY A 104 16.74 -1.20 7.54
C GLY A 104 15.97 0.09 7.83
N VAL A 105 14.87 -0.02 8.56
CA VAL A 105 13.91 1.08 8.77
C VAL A 105 13.44 1.17 10.21
N SER A 106 12.83 2.28 10.60
CA SER A 106 12.07 2.35 11.85
C SER A 106 10.93 1.32 11.85
N ALA A 107 10.72 0.64 12.99
CA ALA A 107 9.77 -0.45 13.09
C ALA A 107 8.34 0.03 13.31
N LEU A 108 7.35 -0.81 12.93
CA LEU A 108 5.95 -0.62 13.30
C LEU A 108 5.80 -0.56 14.82
N GLN A 109 5.00 0.39 15.29
CA GLN A 109 4.62 0.49 16.70
C GLN A 109 3.64 -0.62 17.07
N THR A 110 3.78 -1.14 18.28
CA THR A 110 2.92 -2.21 18.77
C THR A 110 1.50 -1.71 19.05
N ARG A 111 0.51 -2.31 18.38
CA ARG A 111 -0.93 -2.14 18.64
C ARG A 111 -1.52 -3.47 19.08
N VAL A 112 -2.53 -3.45 19.92
CA VAL A 112 -3.12 -4.67 20.52
C VAL A 112 -4.11 -5.30 19.54
N THR A 113 -5.18 -4.58 19.21
CA THR A 113 -6.33 -5.02 18.41
C THR A 113 -6.85 -3.88 17.53
N GLY A 114 -7.90 -4.16 16.77
CA GLY A 114 -8.60 -3.21 15.89
C GLY A 114 -8.30 -3.48 14.43
N SER A 115 -9.28 -3.27 13.56
CA SER A 115 -9.15 -3.54 12.13
C SER A 115 -8.00 -2.75 11.45
N SER A 116 -7.56 -1.67 12.05
CA SER A 116 -6.46 -0.82 11.57
C SER A 116 -5.14 -0.99 12.35
N TRP A 117 -4.98 -2.06 13.13
CA TRP A 117 -3.84 -2.22 14.04
C TRP A 117 -2.45 -2.14 13.36
N ILE A 118 -2.33 -2.61 12.13
CA ILE A 118 -1.09 -2.48 11.35
C ILE A 118 -0.94 -1.03 10.88
N ARG A 119 -2.00 -0.46 10.29
CA ARG A 119 -2.02 0.92 9.81
C ARG A 119 -1.72 1.93 10.91
N ASP A 120 -2.32 1.77 12.07
CA ASP A 120 -2.11 2.65 13.24
C ASP A 120 -0.74 2.42 13.90
N GLY A 121 -0.06 1.33 13.53
CA GLY A 121 1.32 1.03 13.92
C GLY A 121 2.38 1.79 13.12
N ARG A 122 2.02 2.45 12.00
CA ARG A 122 3.00 3.22 11.21
C ARG A 122 3.58 4.37 12.03
N GLY A 123 4.90 4.48 12.06
CA GLY A 123 5.61 5.55 12.76
C GLY A 123 5.67 6.84 11.95
N GLY A 124 5.67 6.74 10.62
CA GLY A 124 5.79 7.88 9.71
C GLY A 124 7.02 8.73 10.01
N SER A 125 8.08 8.12 10.52
CA SER A 125 9.34 8.74 10.95
C SER A 125 9.24 9.72 12.12
N PHE A 126 8.09 10.33 12.38
CA PHE A 126 7.92 11.40 13.37
C PHE A 126 7.14 10.99 14.62
N LYS A 127 6.45 9.88 14.57
CA LYS A 127 5.62 9.37 15.69
C LYS A 127 6.24 8.15 16.38
N GLN A 128 7.53 7.92 16.19
CA GLN A 128 8.22 6.80 16.82
C GLN A 128 8.36 7.03 18.33
N THR A 129 7.66 6.22 19.11
CA THR A 129 7.77 6.19 20.56
C THR A 129 8.73 5.12 21.05
N ASP A 130 9.02 4.14 20.20
CA ASP A 130 9.89 3.00 20.50
C ASP A 130 11.01 2.88 19.44
N PRO A 131 12.28 2.96 19.81
CA PRO A 131 13.41 2.99 18.87
C PRO A 131 13.81 1.58 18.37
N ASN A 132 12.84 0.82 17.86
CA ASN A 132 13.13 -0.48 17.25
C ASN A 132 13.37 -0.33 15.75
N LEU A 133 14.18 -1.24 15.20
CA LEU A 133 14.47 -1.33 13.78
C LEU A 133 13.79 -2.56 13.18
N GLY A 134 13.22 -2.36 12.01
CA GLY A 134 12.71 -3.40 11.15
C GLY A 134 13.57 -3.56 9.90
N VAL A 135 13.38 -4.66 9.22
CA VAL A 135 14.01 -4.95 7.92
C VAL A 135 12.91 -5.23 6.91
N VAL A 136 13.07 -4.70 5.71
CA VAL A 136 12.20 -5.00 4.58
C VAL A 136 13.03 -5.43 3.39
N ALA A 137 12.54 -6.42 2.65
CA ALA A 137 13.15 -6.88 1.40
C ALA A 137 12.06 -7.03 0.33
N ARG A 138 12.40 -6.73 -0.93
CA ARG A 138 11.52 -6.87 -2.11
C ARG A 138 12.31 -7.40 -3.30
N LEU A 139 11.65 -8.24 -4.09
CA LEU A 139 12.12 -8.72 -5.40
C LEU A 139 11.03 -8.51 -6.44
N ASP A 140 11.39 -7.94 -7.59
CA ASP A 140 10.50 -7.75 -8.74
C ASP A 140 11.13 -8.31 -10.01
N TYR A 141 10.33 -9.04 -10.79
CA TYR A 141 10.69 -9.53 -12.12
C TYR A 141 9.82 -8.87 -13.20
N THR A 142 10.50 -8.35 -14.25
CA THR A 142 9.87 -7.63 -15.38
C THR A 142 10.31 -8.15 -16.75
N GLY A 143 10.80 -9.40 -16.84
CA GLY A 143 11.38 -9.96 -18.05
C GLY A 143 10.38 -10.32 -19.17
N VAL A 144 9.07 -10.19 -18.91
CA VAL A 144 8.02 -10.32 -19.91
C VAL A 144 7.40 -8.94 -20.15
N ASN A 145 7.24 -8.56 -21.42
CA ASN A 145 6.69 -7.25 -21.76
C ASN A 145 5.29 -7.05 -21.12
N GLY A 146 5.12 -5.93 -20.41
CA GLY A 146 3.89 -5.58 -19.69
C GLY A 146 3.72 -6.28 -18.34
N LEU A 147 4.61 -7.20 -17.94
CA LEU A 147 4.54 -7.95 -16.69
C LEU A 147 5.44 -7.33 -15.61
N LEU A 148 4.88 -7.16 -14.44
CA LEU A 148 5.59 -7.07 -13.17
C LEU A 148 5.04 -8.16 -12.25
N VAL A 149 5.89 -9.01 -11.72
CA VAL A 149 5.56 -9.96 -10.64
C VAL A 149 6.62 -9.86 -9.57
N GLY A 150 6.18 -9.82 -8.31
CA GLY A 150 7.11 -9.65 -7.21
C GLY A 150 6.58 -10.16 -5.87
N THR A 151 7.46 -10.07 -4.90
CA THR A 151 7.19 -10.42 -3.50
C THR A 151 7.96 -9.48 -2.59
N SER A 152 7.40 -9.21 -1.42
CA SER A 152 8.13 -8.50 -0.38
C SER A 152 7.91 -9.11 1.01
N ALA A 153 8.85 -8.88 1.90
CA ALA A 153 8.80 -9.33 3.27
C ALA A 153 9.29 -8.24 4.22
N TYR A 154 8.58 -8.05 5.30
CA TYR A 154 8.94 -7.17 6.41
C TYR A 154 9.03 -7.97 7.70
N TYR A 155 10.03 -7.65 8.51
CA TYR A 155 10.21 -8.22 9.84
C TYR A 155 10.65 -7.13 10.83
N ALA A 156 10.00 -7.10 11.98
CA ALA A 156 10.44 -6.24 13.08
C ALA A 156 10.09 -6.84 14.45
N PRO A 157 10.97 -6.66 15.44
CA PRO A 157 10.59 -6.90 16.82
C PRO A 157 9.57 -5.85 17.27
N SER A 158 8.67 -6.23 18.16
CA SER A 158 7.78 -5.30 18.86
C SER A 158 8.57 -4.42 19.83
N ALA A 159 7.92 -3.37 20.32
CA ALA A 159 8.52 -2.46 21.31
C ALA A 159 9.24 -3.19 22.44
N ASN A 160 10.34 -2.62 22.94
CA ASN A 160 11.30 -3.21 23.87
C ASN A 160 10.74 -3.88 25.13
N LYS A 161 9.47 -3.60 25.48
CA LYS A 161 8.81 -4.21 26.65
C LYS A 161 8.07 -5.52 26.35
N TYR A 162 7.97 -5.91 25.09
CA TYR A 162 7.27 -7.13 24.66
C TYR A 162 8.23 -8.04 23.88
N ASN A 163 8.25 -9.32 24.21
CA ASN A 163 8.99 -10.33 23.45
C ASN A 163 8.14 -10.83 22.28
N SER A 164 7.74 -9.91 21.38
CA SER A 164 6.89 -10.19 20.23
C SER A 164 7.55 -9.68 18.94
N GLU A 165 7.21 -10.28 17.82
CA GLU A 165 7.76 -9.95 16.51
C GLU A 165 6.64 -9.95 15.48
N THR A 166 6.70 -9.03 14.51
CA THR A 166 5.74 -8.95 13.41
C THR A 166 6.43 -9.22 12.09
N THR A 167 5.88 -10.15 11.34
CA THR A 167 6.30 -10.49 9.97
C THR A 167 5.14 -10.20 9.02
N ILE A 168 5.40 -9.52 7.90
CA ILE A 168 4.46 -9.32 6.81
C ILE A 168 5.11 -9.86 5.54
N ILE A 169 4.36 -10.66 4.79
CA ILE A 169 4.81 -11.19 3.49
C ILE A 169 3.72 -10.90 2.47
N ASP A 170 4.11 -10.51 1.28
CA ASP A 170 3.19 -10.37 0.15
C ASP A 170 3.70 -11.00 -1.14
N ALA A 171 2.76 -11.26 -2.04
CA ALA A 171 3.00 -11.53 -3.45
C ALA A 171 2.10 -10.62 -4.29
N HIS A 172 2.64 -10.04 -5.35
CA HIS A 172 1.94 -9.08 -6.19
C HIS A 172 2.23 -9.27 -7.67
N LEU A 173 1.27 -8.86 -8.48
CA LEU A 173 1.29 -8.98 -9.94
C LEU A 173 0.65 -7.74 -10.56
N ASP A 174 1.22 -7.25 -11.68
CA ASP A 174 0.59 -6.30 -12.61
C ASP A 174 0.96 -6.71 -14.03
N TYR A 175 -0.03 -7.12 -14.83
CA TYR A 175 0.20 -7.53 -16.21
C TYR A 175 -0.74 -6.77 -17.16
N LYS A 176 -0.14 -6.11 -18.13
CA LYS A 176 -0.82 -5.35 -19.19
C LYS A 176 -0.55 -5.96 -20.53
N LEU A 177 -1.60 -6.26 -21.29
CA LEU A 177 -1.51 -6.83 -22.63
C LEU A 177 -2.68 -6.36 -23.50
N SER A 178 -2.39 -5.66 -24.60
CA SER A 178 -3.36 -5.32 -25.66
C SER A 178 -4.69 -4.72 -25.11
N GLY A 179 -4.60 -3.73 -24.24
CA GLY A 179 -5.76 -3.07 -23.61
C GLY A 179 -6.29 -3.77 -22.37
N ALA A 180 -5.96 -5.05 -22.16
CA ALA A 180 -6.29 -5.78 -20.92
C ALA A 180 -5.26 -5.52 -19.83
N ARG A 181 -5.68 -5.48 -18.56
CA ARG A 181 -4.81 -5.47 -17.40
C ARG A 181 -5.38 -6.37 -16.32
N ILE A 182 -4.52 -7.18 -15.74
CA ILE A 182 -4.77 -7.89 -14.47
C ILE A 182 -3.75 -7.42 -13.46
N TYR A 183 -4.19 -7.04 -12.27
CA TYR A 183 -3.28 -6.77 -11.17
C TYR A 183 -3.87 -7.17 -9.83
N GLY A 184 -3.01 -7.42 -8.86
CA GLY A 184 -3.45 -7.81 -7.54
C GLY A 184 -2.30 -8.02 -6.57
N THR A 185 -2.67 -8.17 -5.30
CA THR A 185 -1.77 -8.46 -4.19
C THR A 185 -2.45 -9.40 -3.22
N TYR A 186 -1.72 -10.37 -2.71
CA TYR A 186 -2.08 -11.13 -1.52
C TYR A 186 -1.03 -10.88 -0.45
N ALA A 187 -1.46 -10.67 0.79
CA ALA A 187 -0.57 -10.43 1.91
C ALA A 187 -1.01 -11.18 3.16
N GLN A 188 -0.05 -11.59 3.94
CA GLN A 188 -0.24 -12.26 5.23
C GLN A 188 0.64 -11.60 6.29
N VAL A 189 0.07 -11.44 7.49
CA VAL A 189 0.74 -10.92 8.67
C VAL A 189 0.72 -11.98 9.75
N SER A 190 1.87 -12.15 10.41
CA SER A 190 2.06 -13.05 11.53
C SER A 190 2.74 -12.30 12.67
N ARG A 191 2.24 -12.45 13.88
CA ARG A 191 2.84 -11.89 15.09
C ARG A 191 3.15 -13.02 16.08
N SER A 192 4.43 -13.26 16.35
CA SER A 192 4.87 -14.22 17.36
C SER A 192 4.69 -13.64 18.76
N ASN A 193 4.48 -14.51 19.75
CA ASN A 193 4.37 -14.15 21.17
C ASN A 193 3.40 -12.99 21.45
N ALA A 194 2.33 -12.86 20.69
CA ALA A 194 1.35 -11.78 20.85
C ALA A 194 0.71 -11.76 22.24
N ARG A 195 0.69 -12.90 22.94
CA ARG A 195 0.24 -13.03 24.33
C ARG A 195 1.01 -12.12 25.29
N ASP A 196 2.27 -11.81 25.01
CA ASP A 196 3.09 -10.91 25.83
C ASP A 196 2.58 -9.45 25.76
N ILE A 197 1.85 -9.13 24.69
CA ILE A 197 1.22 -7.82 24.51
C ILE A 197 -0.10 -7.75 25.29
N ALA A 198 -1.01 -8.70 25.03
CA ALA A 198 -2.31 -8.82 25.67
C ALA A 198 -2.95 -10.19 25.40
N THR A 199 -3.92 -10.57 26.25
CA THR A 199 -4.64 -11.85 26.11
C THR A 199 -5.56 -11.91 24.91
N ASN A 200 -5.93 -10.76 24.34
CA ASN A 200 -6.75 -10.63 23.12
C ASN A 200 -5.99 -10.00 21.95
N ALA A 201 -4.66 -9.93 22.01
CA ALA A 201 -3.86 -9.36 20.93
C ALA A 201 -4.02 -10.14 19.62
N VAL A 202 -3.94 -9.43 18.50
CA VAL A 202 -3.97 -10.05 17.17
C VAL A 202 -2.67 -10.80 16.93
N GLU A 203 -2.77 -12.05 16.48
CA GLU A 203 -1.66 -12.92 16.06
C GLU A 203 -1.52 -12.99 14.54
N GLY A 204 -2.60 -12.80 13.80
CA GLY A 204 -2.61 -12.94 12.35
C GLY A 204 -3.62 -12.03 11.65
N ALA A 205 -3.25 -11.62 10.45
CA ALA A 205 -4.09 -10.91 9.50
C ALA A 205 -3.77 -11.38 8.09
N GLN A 206 -4.74 -11.32 7.19
CA GLN A 206 -4.51 -11.64 5.79
C GLN A 206 -5.49 -10.88 4.89
N GLY A 207 -5.13 -10.76 3.63
CA GLY A 207 -6.01 -10.18 2.63
C GLY A 207 -5.43 -10.24 1.24
N GLY A 208 -6.30 -10.14 0.26
CA GLY A 208 -5.90 -10.11 -1.12
C GLY A 208 -6.98 -9.55 -2.02
N TYR A 209 -6.56 -8.96 -3.12
CA TYR A 209 -7.44 -8.49 -4.17
C TYR A 209 -6.91 -8.85 -5.54
N VAL A 210 -7.82 -8.99 -6.49
CA VAL A 210 -7.53 -9.10 -7.90
C VAL A 210 -8.43 -8.15 -8.68
N ASN A 211 -7.84 -7.41 -9.61
CA ASN A 211 -8.52 -6.48 -10.51
C ASN A 211 -8.31 -6.95 -11.95
N LEU A 212 -9.39 -6.95 -12.71
CA LEU A 212 -9.41 -7.19 -14.15
C LEU A 212 -9.99 -5.97 -14.83
N SER A 213 -9.30 -5.43 -15.81
CA SER A 213 -9.78 -4.30 -16.59
C SER A 213 -9.49 -4.45 -18.07
N TYR A 214 -10.31 -3.77 -18.88
CA TYR A 214 -10.12 -3.69 -20.33
C TYR A 214 -10.41 -2.27 -20.81
N ASP A 215 -9.46 -1.70 -21.55
CA ASP A 215 -9.62 -0.39 -22.17
C ASP A 215 -10.42 -0.51 -23.44
N LEU A 216 -11.68 -0.04 -23.41
CA LEU A 216 -12.61 -0.08 -24.54
C LEU A 216 -12.12 0.76 -25.72
N LEU A 217 -11.38 1.85 -25.47
CA LEU A 217 -10.85 2.70 -26.52
C LEU A 217 -9.59 2.12 -27.17
N SER A 218 -8.96 1.10 -26.60
CA SER A 218 -7.87 0.36 -27.23
C SER A 218 -8.28 -0.32 -28.55
N LEU A 219 -9.58 -0.50 -28.79
CA LEU A 219 -10.16 -1.05 -30.02
C LEU A 219 -10.37 0.03 -31.11
N THR A 220 -10.03 1.28 -30.83
CA THR A 220 -10.24 2.43 -31.71
C THR A 220 -8.90 3.13 -32.00
N SER A 221 -8.93 4.20 -32.77
CA SER A 221 -7.79 5.09 -33.01
C SER A 221 -7.69 6.22 -31.97
N SER A 222 -8.44 6.16 -30.86
CA SER A 222 -8.41 7.19 -29.82
C SER A 222 -7.06 7.19 -29.11
N THR A 223 -6.60 8.38 -28.76
CA THR A 223 -5.46 8.57 -27.84
C THR A 223 -5.88 8.56 -26.37
N ASN A 224 -7.19 8.63 -26.10
CA ASN A 224 -7.76 8.53 -24.76
C ASN A 224 -7.92 7.07 -24.36
N SER A 225 -8.09 6.79 -23.07
CA SER A 225 -8.33 5.45 -22.54
C SER A 225 -9.62 5.41 -21.71
N LEU A 226 -10.37 4.31 -21.82
CA LEU A 226 -11.66 4.09 -21.15
C LEU A 226 -11.71 2.67 -20.57
N PRO A 227 -10.90 2.35 -19.54
CA PRO A 227 -10.95 1.06 -18.88
C PRO A 227 -12.24 0.86 -18.11
N VAL A 228 -12.92 -0.26 -18.39
CA VAL A 228 -13.94 -0.84 -17.51
C VAL A 228 -13.28 -1.92 -16.66
N PHE A 229 -13.71 -2.10 -15.43
CA PHE A 229 -13.07 -3.05 -14.54
C PHE A 229 -14.03 -3.74 -13.57
N VAL A 230 -13.58 -4.89 -13.08
CA VAL A 230 -14.10 -5.58 -11.91
C VAL A 230 -12.95 -5.90 -10.97
N GLN A 231 -13.15 -5.68 -9.68
CA GLN A 231 -12.23 -6.07 -8.61
C GLN A 231 -12.96 -6.93 -7.59
N TYR A 232 -12.33 -8.01 -7.18
CA TYR A 232 -12.72 -8.77 -6.01
C TYR A 232 -11.63 -8.69 -4.95
N GLU A 233 -12.04 -8.49 -3.73
CA GLU A 233 -11.17 -8.40 -2.56
C GLU A 233 -11.77 -9.17 -1.40
N SER A 234 -10.91 -9.87 -0.66
CA SER A 234 -11.25 -10.50 0.62
C SER A 234 -10.13 -10.26 1.61
N MET A 235 -10.47 -9.77 2.81
CA MET A 235 -9.48 -9.58 3.87
C MET A 235 -10.06 -9.84 5.26
N ASN A 236 -9.18 -10.22 6.19
CA ASN A 236 -9.46 -10.24 7.62
C ASN A 236 -8.26 -9.62 8.38
N PRO A 237 -8.37 -8.39 8.88
CA PRO A 237 -7.28 -7.72 9.59
C PRO A 237 -7.04 -8.27 11.00
N GLU A 238 -7.93 -9.09 11.51
CA GLU A 238 -7.85 -9.76 12.81
C GLU A 238 -8.23 -11.25 12.67
N GLU A 239 -7.63 -11.91 11.67
CA GLU A 239 -7.92 -13.30 11.33
C GLU A 239 -7.73 -14.25 12.53
N LYS A 240 -6.72 -13.96 13.35
CA LYS A 240 -6.41 -14.77 14.53
C LYS A 240 -6.02 -13.88 15.70
N ARG A 241 -6.63 -14.13 16.86
CA ARG A 241 -6.26 -13.52 18.15
C ARG A 241 -5.77 -14.58 19.14
N VAL A 242 -5.01 -14.12 20.16
CA VAL A 242 -4.45 -14.98 21.22
C VAL A 242 -5.53 -15.77 21.98
N ASP A 243 -6.70 -15.19 22.17
CA ASP A 243 -7.85 -15.83 22.87
C ASP A 243 -8.61 -16.86 21.99
N GLY A 244 -8.15 -17.10 20.77
CA GLY A 244 -8.75 -18.03 19.82
C GLY A 244 -9.94 -17.45 19.04
N THR A 245 -10.28 -16.18 19.24
CA THR A 245 -11.31 -15.49 18.45
C THR A 245 -10.74 -14.95 17.13
N SER A 246 -11.62 -14.59 16.23
CA SER A 246 -11.33 -13.92 14.96
C SER A 246 -12.19 -12.66 14.84
N GLY A 247 -11.68 -11.63 14.17
CA GLY A 247 -12.51 -10.53 13.72
C GLY A 247 -13.33 -10.90 12.48
N ASP A 248 -14.21 -10.00 12.08
CA ASP A 248 -15.02 -10.18 10.87
C ASP A 248 -14.16 -10.07 9.61
N SER A 249 -14.42 -10.96 8.65
CA SER A 249 -13.88 -10.82 7.29
C SER A 249 -14.64 -9.72 6.54
N THR A 250 -13.93 -9.10 5.63
CA THR A 250 -14.48 -8.11 4.70
C THR A 250 -14.31 -8.65 3.29
N ASP A 251 -15.42 -8.77 2.56
CA ASP A 251 -15.45 -9.13 1.16
C ASP A 251 -16.01 -7.95 0.35
N THR A 252 -15.33 -7.56 -0.73
CA THR A 252 -15.74 -6.42 -1.56
C THR A 252 -15.65 -6.78 -3.03
N THR A 253 -16.75 -6.60 -3.76
CA THR A 253 -16.75 -6.62 -5.22
C THR A 253 -16.98 -5.21 -5.74
N THR A 254 -16.05 -4.68 -6.51
CA THR A 254 -16.14 -3.34 -7.11
C THR A 254 -16.19 -3.44 -8.61
N ILE A 255 -17.16 -2.77 -9.22
CA ILE A 255 -17.24 -2.58 -10.67
C ILE A 255 -17.14 -1.10 -10.99
N GLY A 256 -16.52 -0.74 -12.11
CA GLY A 256 -16.38 0.67 -12.43
C GLY A 256 -15.82 0.94 -13.80
N ILE A 257 -15.72 2.22 -14.08
CA ILE A 257 -15.20 2.77 -15.33
C ILE A 257 -14.31 3.97 -15.02
N ASN A 258 -13.18 4.04 -15.71
CA ASN A 258 -12.28 5.17 -15.66
C ASN A 258 -12.19 5.82 -17.05
N TYR A 259 -12.03 7.12 -17.08
CA TYR A 259 -11.78 7.86 -18.33
C TYR A 259 -10.49 8.66 -18.17
N PHE A 260 -9.56 8.43 -19.09
CA PHE A 260 -8.30 9.15 -19.19
C PHE A 260 -8.34 10.06 -20.42
N PRO A 261 -8.70 11.33 -20.28
CA PRO A 261 -8.57 12.32 -21.37
C PRO A 261 -7.10 12.61 -21.70
N HIS A 262 -6.20 12.32 -20.78
CA HIS A 262 -4.75 12.38 -20.86
C HIS A 262 -4.17 11.32 -19.94
N GLU A 263 -2.97 10.79 -20.22
CA GLU A 263 -2.34 9.76 -19.38
C GLU A 263 -2.13 10.19 -17.92
N GLN A 264 -2.00 11.50 -17.68
CA GLN A 264 -1.83 12.11 -16.36
C GLN A 264 -3.13 12.49 -15.66
N VAL A 265 -4.30 12.34 -16.29
CA VAL A 265 -5.60 12.75 -15.73
C VAL A 265 -6.57 11.60 -15.78
N VAL A 266 -7.23 11.29 -14.67
CA VAL A 266 -8.26 10.26 -14.60
C VAL A 266 -9.54 10.78 -13.96
N LEU A 267 -10.68 10.46 -14.56
CA LEU A 267 -12.00 10.51 -13.94
C LEU A 267 -12.43 9.09 -13.63
N LYS A 268 -12.85 8.83 -12.40
CA LYS A 268 -13.24 7.49 -11.93
C LYS A 268 -14.68 7.49 -11.45
N LEU A 269 -15.38 6.41 -11.76
CA LEU A 269 -16.72 6.10 -11.24
C LEU A 269 -16.72 4.61 -10.89
N ASP A 270 -17.09 4.28 -9.67
CA ASP A 270 -17.25 2.88 -9.25
C ASP A 270 -18.44 2.64 -8.32
N TYR A 271 -18.82 1.38 -8.21
CA TYR A 271 -19.79 0.87 -7.27
C TYR A 271 -19.19 -0.33 -6.54
N ALA A 272 -19.01 -0.18 -5.25
CA ALA A 272 -18.46 -1.20 -4.37
C ALA A 272 -19.59 -1.86 -3.56
N MET A 273 -19.72 -3.16 -3.69
CA MET A 273 -20.60 -4.04 -2.90
C MET A 273 -19.72 -4.66 -1.82
N LYS A 274 -19.88 -4.20 -0.58
CA LYS A 274 -19.02 -4.55 0.55
C LYS A 274 -19.81 -5.23 1.66
N SER A 275 -19.31 -6.39 2.10
CA SER A 275 -19.85 -7.18 3.20
C SER A 275 -18.83 -7.26 4.32
N VAL A 276 -19.19 -6.92 5.55
CA VAL A 276 -18.38 -7.05 6.76
C VAL A 276 -19.13 -7.95 7.74
N GLY A 277 -18.67 -9.18 7.90
CA GLY A 277 -19.43 -10.19 8.65
C GLY A 277 -20.84 -10.37 8.06
N ALA A 278 -21.87 -10.01 8.83
CA ALA A 278 -23.28 -10.08 8.41
C ALA A 278 -23.84 -8.72 7.93
N THR A 279 -23.01 -7.70 7.75
CA THR A 279 -23.46 -6.34 7.41
C THR A 279 -23.00 -5.96 6.02
N ASP A 280 -23.95 -5.60 5.16
CA ASP A 280 -23.68 -5.12 3.81
C ASP A 280 -23.68 -3.58 3.78
N THR A 281 -22.70 -3.01 3.07
CA THR A 281 -22.54 -1.57 2.88
C THR A 281 -22.09 -1.27 1.45
N ASP A 282 -23.05 -0.90 0.61
CA ASP A 282 -22.77 -0.55 -0.78
C ASP A 282 -22.41 0.92 -0.90
N THR A 283 -21.49 1.24 -1.79
CA THR A 283 -21.04 2.62 -1.99
C THR A 283 -20.85 2.93 -3.48
N ALA A 284 -21.48 3.99 -3.96
CA ALA A 284 -21.14 4.58 -5.26
C ALA A 284 -20.16 5.73 -5.06
N SER A 285 -19.10 5.77 -5.83
CA SER A 285 -18.03 6.76 -5.67
C SER A 285 -17.65 7.39 -7.01
N ILE A 286 -17.31 8.66 -6.98
CA ILE A 286 -16.74 9.41 -8.10
C ILE A 286 -15.49 10.16 -7.63
N SER A 287 -14.46 10.19 -8.46
CA SER A 287 -13.27 10.98 -8.19
C SER A 287 -12.58 11.47 -9.46
N MET A 288 -11.73 12.45 -9.29
CA MET A 288 -10.79 12.92 -10.29
C MET A 288 -9.39 12.90 -9.68
N GLY A 289 -8.42 12.41 -10.45
CA GLY A 289 -7.02 12.42 -10.09
C GLY A 289 -6.15 12.91 -11.23
N PHE A 290 -5.00 13.49 -10.89
CA PHE A 290 -4.00 13.90 -11.88
C PHE A 290 -2.60 13.78 -11.27
N ILE A 291 -1.61 13.61 -12.14
CA ILE A 291 -0.18 13.64 -11.82
C ILE A 291 0.52 14.62 -12.77
N PHE A 292 1.56 15.29 -12.33
CA PHE A 292 2.30 16.28 -13.12
C PHE A 292 3.81 16.25 -12.85
#